data_c407a2f51983e5fd2439ee4f99a38ac8
#
_entry.id   c407a2f51983e5fd2439ee4f99a38ac8
#
_cell.length_a   1.000
_cell.length_b   1.000
_cell.length_c   1.000
_cell.angle_alpha   90.00
_cell.angle_beta   90.00
_cell.angle_gamma   90.00
#
_symmetry.space_group_name_H-M   'P 1'
#
loop_
_entity.id
_entity.type
_entity.pdbx_description
1 polymer ?
#
loop_
_entity_poly.entity_id
_entity_poly.type
_entity_poly.pdbx_seq_one_letter_code
_entity_poly.pdbx_strand_id
1 'polypeptide(L)'
;LGGSAVNTLSPGDKVLMYETGQFSNLWIELASRLGLKPEICEGDWRGGAIAKVIEERLLADKTKQIKAVCIVHNETSTGALSNVKAVRNAIDNAKHPALFLVDTISGLGSADYKHDEWGVDVTITGSQKGLMLPPGLGFNAVSEKAVAASKSAKLSRSYWDWASQLANNPTGNFPYTPAT
;
A
#
# COMPACT_ATOMS: atom_id res chain seq x y z
N LEU A 1 -7.36 -1.56 0.19
CA LEU A 1 -6.22 -2.24 0.82
C LEU A 1 -6.09 -3.69 0.35
N GLY A 2 -7.13 -4.52 0.48
CA GLY A 2 -7.09 -5.92 0.04
C GLY A 2 -6.73 -6.10 -1.43
N GLY A 3 -7.32 -5.31 -2.31
CA GLY A 3 -7.06 -5.37 -3.76
C GLY A 3 -5.59 -5.18 -4.14
N SER A 4 -4.87 -4.30 -3.47
CA SER A 4 -3.43 -4.11 -3.70
C SER A 4 -2.60 -5.33 -3.27
N ALA A 5 -2.88 -5.87 -2.09
CA ALA A 5 -2.18 -7.04 -1.57
C ALA A 5 -2.38 -8.28 -2.46
N VAL A 6 -3.62 -8.57 -2.88
CA VAL A 6 -3.89 -9.76 -3.72
C VAL A 6 -3.31 -9.64 -5.13
N ASN A 7 -3.08 -8.42 -5.60
CA ASN A 7 -2.44 -8.22 -6.90
C ASN A 7 -0.92 -8.26 -6.87
N THR A 8 -0.28 -8.07 -5.72
CA THR A 8 1.19 -7.91 -5.67
C THR A 8 1.91 -8.99 -4.87
N LEU A 9 1.19 -9.79 -4.08
CA LEU A 9 1.77 -10.68 -3.09
C LEU A 9 1.25 -12.13 -3.24
N SER A 10 1.98 -13.04 -2.62
CA SER A 10 1.67 -14.47 -2.59
C SER A 10 1.53 -14.97 -1.15
N PRO A 11 0.79 -16.06 -0.90
CA PRO A 11 0.69 -16.64 0.44
C PRO A 11 2.07 -16.90 1.05
N GLY A 12 2.25 -16.50 2.30
CA GLY A 12 3.51 -16.63 3.03
C GLY A 12 4.51 -15.51 2.82
N ASP A 13 4.26 -14.55 1.91
CA ASP A 13 5.13 -13.38 1.72
C ASP A 13 5.21 -12.54 3.00
N LYS A 14 6.42 -12.11 3.34
CA LYS A 14 6.64 -11.17 4.44
C LYS A 14 6.34 -9.75 4.00
N VAL A 15 5.66 -9.00 4.86
CA VAL A 15 5.34 -7.59 4.66
C VAL A 15 5.73 -6.78 5.90
N LEU A 16 6.50 -5.72 5.71
CA LEU A 16 6.88 -4.80 6.79
C LEU A 16 5.80 -3.73 6.92
N MET A 17 5.16 -3.65 8.07
CA MET A 17 4.03 -2.76 8.31
C MET A 17 4.29 -1.88 9.52
N TYR A 18 4.08 -0.57 9.38
CA TYR A 18 4.26 0.37 10.48
C TYR A 18 2.92 0.69 11.14
N GLU A 19 2.86 0.51 12.47
CA GLU A 19 1.69 0.77 13.27
C GLU A 19 1.61 2.26 13.62
N THR A 20 0.56 2.94 13.17
CA THR A 20 0.31 4.37 13.45
C THR A 20 -1.06 4.63 14.07
N GLY A 21 -1.90 3.60 14.14
CA GLY A 21 -3.24 3.67 14.71
C GLY A 21 -4.15 2.54 14.25
N GLN A 22 -5.45 2.77 14.36
CA GLN A 22 -6.47 1.75 14.09
C GLN A 22 -6.46 1.25 12.65
N PHE A 23 -6.28 2.14 11.66
CA PHE A 23 -6.36 1.73 10.25
C PHE A 23 -5.13 0.96 9.80
N SER A 24 -3.94 1.29 10.32
CA SER A 24 -2.75 0.46 10.15
C SER A 24 -2.94 -0.93 10.77
N ASN A 25 -3.55 -1.03 11.96
CA ASN A 25 -3.84 -2.32 12.60
C ASN A 25 -4.84 -3.17 11.80
N LEU A 26 -5.91 -2.56 11.28
CA LEU A 26 -6.85 -3.26 10.40
C LEU A 26 -6.16 -3.78 9.13
N TRP A 27 -5.17 -3.06 8.61
CA TRP A 27 -4.40 -3.54 7.45
C TRP A 27 -3.46 -4.68 7.81
N ILE A 28 -2.82 -4.63 8.99
CA ILE A 28 -2.01 -5.74 9.53
C ILE A 28 -2.87 -7.01 9.70
N GLU A 29 -4.06 -6.86 10.28
CA GLU A 29 -4.99 -7.96 10.46
C GLU A 29 -5.45 -8.54 9.11
N LEU A 30 -5.78 -7.68 8.14
CA LEU A 30 -6.13 -8.10 6.79
C LEU A 30 -4.97 -8.88 6.12
N ALA A 31 -3.74 -8.40 6.25
CA ALA A 31 -2.56 -9.08 5.71
C ALA A 31 -2.43 -10.50 6.29
N SER A 32 -2.60 -10.63 7.61
CA SER A 32 -2.58 -11.93 8.30
C SER A 32 -3.69 -12.88 7.79
N ARG A 33 -4.91 -12.35 7.63
CA ARG A 33 -6.06 -13.13 7.11
C ARG A 33 -5.89 -13.56 5.66
N LEU A 34 -5.12 -12.82 4.87
CA LEU A 34 -4.73 -13.20 3.51
C LEU A 34 -3.58 -14.22 3.47
N GLY A 35 -3.10 -14.68 4.61
CA GLY A 35 -1.99 -15.64 4.70
C GLY A 35 -0.62 -15.04 4.46
N LEU A 36 -0.48 -13.72 4.55
CA LEU A 36 0.81 -13.03 4.57
C LEU A 36 1.45 -13.14 5.97
N LYS A 37 2.71 -12.75 6.07
CA LYS A 37 3.49 -12.72 7.31
C LYS A 37 3.88 -11.27 7.65
N PRO A 38 3.01 -10.51 8.37
CA PRO A 38 3.35 -9.16 8.78
C PRO A 38 4.52 -9.15 9.77
N GLU A 39 5.54 -8.33 9.49
CA GLU A 39 6.52 -7.88 10.46
C GLU A 39 6.14 -6.46 10.88
N ILE A 40 5.87 -6.25 12.17
CA ILE A 40 5.30 -5.00 12.66
C ILE A 40 6.43 -4.12 13.21
N CYS A 41 6.47 -2.87 12.74
CA CYS A 41 7.16 -1.79 13.41
C CYS A 41 6.14 -1.16 14.37
N GLU A 42 6.27 -1.46 15.66
CA GLU A 42 5.39 -0.92 16.69
C GLU A 42 5.55 0.60 16.79
N GLY A 43 4.45 1.32 16.84
CA GLY A 43 4.36 2.75 17.02
C GLY A 43 3.58 3.12 18.29
N ASP A 44 3.76 4.34 18.78
CA ASP A 44 3.08 4.86 19.95
C ASP A 44 1.76 5.60 19.64
N TRP A 45 1.35 5.60 18.37
CA TRP A 45 0.17 6.27 17.84
C TRP A 45 0.18 7.81 17.98
N ARG A 46 1.32 8.41 18.25
CA ARG A 46 1.47 9.87 18.42
C ARG A 46 2.07 10.55 17.19
N GLY A 47 2.60 9.77 16.27
CA GLY A 47 3.25 10.25 15.04
C GLY A 47 3.11 9.29 13.89
N GLY A 48 3.51 9.76 12.70
CA GLY A 48 3.57 8.94 11.51
C GLY A 48 4.73 7.94 11.52
N ALA A 49 4.82 7.12 10.48
CA ALA A 49 5.86 6.11 10.35
C ALA A 49 7.28 6.72 10.41
N ILE A 50 8.14 6.16 11.25
CA ILE A 50 9.53 6.60 11.43
C ILE A 50 10.40 5.89 10.39
N ALA A 51 10.85 6.64 9.38
CA ALA A 51 11.63 6.13 8.26
C ALA A 51 12.90 5.37 8.70
N LYS A 52 13.59 5.85 9.74
CA LYS A 52 14.79 5.20 10.27
C LYS A 52 14.52 3.79 10.77
N VAL A 53 13.41 3.57 11.46
CA VAL A 53 13.02 2.23 11.94
C VAL A 53 12.79 1.27 10.77
N ILE A 54 12.13 1.75 9.72
CA ILE A 54 11.92 0.97 8.49
C ILE A 54 13.26 0.64 7.83
N GLU A 55 14.17 1.61 7.71
CA GLU A 55 15.51 1.40 7.14
C GLU A 55 16.29 0.33 7.91
N GLU A 56 16.32 0.40 9.24
CA GLU A 56 16.99 -0.57 10.10
C GLU A 56 16.43 -2.00 9.91
N ARG A 57 15.10 -2.14 9.84
CA ARG A 57 14.45 -3.43 9.57
C ARG A 57 14.83 -3.98 8.19
N LEU A 58 14.82 -3.15 7.15
CA LEU A 58 15.19 -3.54 5.80
C LEU A 58 16.68 -3.89 5.67
N LEU A 59 17.57 -3.17 6.37
CA LEU A 59 19.00 -3.48 6.46
C LEU A 59 19.27 -4.80 7.17
N ALA A 60 18.44 -5.16 8.16
CA ALA A 60 18.50 -6.43 8.87
C ALA A 60 18.04 -7.62 8.00
N ASP A 61 17.14 -7.41 7.05
CA ASP A 61 16.67 -8.43 6.11
C ASP A 61 17.70 -8.72 5.01
N LYS A 62 18.80 -9.37 5.38
CA LYS A 62 19.92 -9.68 4.47
C LYS A 62 19.52 -10.55 3.28
N THR A 63 18.51 -11.38 3.44
CA THR A 63 18.04 -12.32 2.40
C THR A 63 16.89 -11.77 1.56
N LYS A 64 16.50 -10.50 1.79
CA LYS A 64 15.46 -9.80 1.03
C LYS A 64 14.12 -10.55 1.00
N GLN A 65 13.70 -11.04 2.16
CA GLN A 65 12.45 -11.78 2.31
C GLN A 65 11.22 -10.87 2.39
N ILE A 66 11.39 -9.62 2.82
CA ILE A 66 10.32 -8.63 2.86
C ILE A 66 9.94 -8.25 1.42
N LYS A 67 8.68 -8.51 1.03
CA LYS A 67 8.18 -8.25 -0.32
C LYS A 67 7.53 -6.88 -0.47
N ALA A 68 6.98 -6.34 0.61
CA ALA A 68 6.39 -5.01 0.62
C ALA A 68 6.62 -4.29 1.93
N VAL A 69 6.75 -2.96 1.85
CA VAL A 69 6.64 -2.02 2.97
C VAL A 69 5.30 -1.32 2.85
N CYS A 70 4.51 -1.36 3.92
CA CYS A 70 3.16 -0.82 3.95
C CYS A 70 3.04 0.24 5.05
N ILE A 71 2.60 1.44 4.69
CA ILE A 71 2.33 2.52 5.64
C ILE A 71 1.00 3.19 5.36
N VAL A 72 0.42 3.81 6.39
CA VAL A 72 -0.71 4.72 6.26
C VAL A 72 -0.18 6.15 6.16
N HIS A 73 -0.57 6.88 5.10
CA HIS A 73 -0.16 8.27 4.89
C HIS A 73 -0.76 9.18 5.98
N ASN A 74 -2.08 9.21 6.08
CA ASN A 74 -2.80 9.89 7.15
C ASN A 74 -3.62 8.87 7.95
N GLU A 75 -3.23 8.63 9.18
CA GLU A 75 -3.95 7.74 10.09
C GLU A 75 -5.16 8.47 10.68
N THR A 76 -6.34 8.14 10.18
CA THR A 76 -7.58 8.83 10.53
C THR A 76 -7.90 8.77 12.03
N SER A 77 -7.54 7.67 12.69
CA SER A 77 -7.86 7.46 14.11
C SER A 77 -7.04 8.34 15.06
N THR A 78 -5.87 8.79 14.61
CA THR A 78 -4.93 9.57 15.44
C THR A 78 -4.60 10.94 14.87
N GLY A 79 -4.85 11.16 13.56
CA GLY A 79 -4.43 12.35 12.82
C GLY A 79 -2.93 12.35 12.50
N ALA A 80 -2.22 11.26 12.76
CA ALA A 80 -0.79 11.15 12.48
C ALA A 80 -0.53 11.10 10.97
N LEU A 81 0.37 11.97 10.48
CA LEU A 81 0.77 12.05 9.08
C LEU A 81 2.17 11.46 8.91
N SER A 82 2.30 10.46 8.05
CA SER A 82 3.57 9.82 7.73
C SER A 82 4.30 10.58 6.61
N ASN A 83 5.61 10.78 6.76
CA ASN A 83 6.45 11.33 5.70
C ASN A 83 6.78 10.24 4.67
N VAL A 84 5.95 10.12 3.63
CA VAL A 84 6.06 9.09 2.59
C VAL A 84 7.40 9.16 1.86
N LYS A 85 7.86 10.38 1.52
CA LYS A 85 9.16 10.58 0.85
C LYS A 85 10.32 10.09 1.71
N ALA A 86 10.29 10.35 3.01
CA ALA A 86 11.34 9.87 3.92
C ALA A 86 11.36 8.34 3.99
N VAL A 87 10.19 7.68 3.98
CA VAL A 87 10.11 6.21 3.95
C VAL A 87 10.64 5.67 2.61
N ARG A 88 10.34 6.31 1.47
CA ARG A 88 10.93 5.91 0.19
C ARG A 88 12.46 5.98 0.24
N ASN A 89 13.00 7.09 0.75
CA ASN A 89 14.44 7.24 0.90
C ASN A 89 15.05 6.14 1.79
N ALA A 90 14.38 5.74 2.86
CA ALA A 90 14.81 4.64 3.73
C ALA A 90 14.88 3.30 2.99
N ILE A 91 13.90 3.00 2.12
CA ILE A 91 13.90 1.79 1.30
C ILE A 91 15.07 1.83 0.30
N ASP A 92 15.31 2.99 -0.32
CA ASP A 92 16.39 3.18 -1.29
C ASP A 92 17.77 3.09 -0.64
N ASN A 93 17.97 3.71 0.53
CA ASN A 93 19.20 3.63 1.32
C ASN A 93 19.52 2.17 1.69
N ALA A 94 18.51 1.40 2.07
CA ALA A 94 18.65 -0.03 2.35
C ALA A 94 18.91 -0.87 1.09
N LYS A 95 18.83 -0.28 -0.12
CA LYS A 95 18.89 -0.98 -1.42
C LYS A 95 17.98 -2.20 -1.42
N HIS A 96 16.74 -2.01 -0.92
CA HIS A 96 15.81 -3.11 -0.73
C HIS A 96 14.80 -3.19 -1.88
N PRO A 97 14.57 -4.38 -2.48
CA PRO A 97 13.69 -4.53 -3.64
C PRO A 97 12.19 -4.51 -3.29
N ALA A 98 11.80 -4.43 -2.02
CA ALA A 98 10.41 -4.44 -1.59
C ALA A 98 9.57 -3.40 -2.33
N LEU A 99 8.32 -3.73 -2.59
CA LEU A 99 7.32 -2.77 -3.07
C LEU A 99 6.98 -1.79 -1.95
N PHE A 100 6.64 -0.57 -2.32
CA PHE A 100 6.17 0.45 -1.38
C PHE A 100 4.69 0.71 -1.58
N LEU A 101 3.87 0.28 -0.63
CA LEU A 101 2.41 0.38 -0.64
C LEU A 101 1.96 1.44 0.37
N VAL A 102 1.16 2.39 -0.07
CA VAL A 102 0.70 3.50 0.78
C VAL A 102 -0.83 3.57 0.79
N ASP A 103 -1.40 3.46 1.98
CA ASP A 103 -2.80 3.78 2.22
C ASP A 103 -2.94 5.31 2.29
N THR A 104 -3.67 5.87 1.34
CA THR A 104 -3.98 7.30 1.29
C THR A 104 -5.48 7.57 1.40
N ILE A 105 -6.24 6.63 1.96
CA ILE A 105 -7.72 6.71 2.00
C ILE A 105 -8.20 8.07 2.53
N SER A 106 -7.64 8.58 3.61
CA SER A 106 -8.01 9.89 4.15
C SER A 106 -7.00 11.00 3.82
N GLY A 107 -5.86 10.67 3.23
CA GLY A 107 -4.79 11.62 2.93
C GLY A 107 -4.85 12.22 1.53
N LEU A 108 -5.23 11.43 0.51
CA LEU A 108 -5.26 11.89 -0.87
C LEU A 108 -6.32 12.98 -1.05
N GLY A 109 -5.92 14.11 -1.64
CA GLY A 109 -6.77 15.29 -1.81
C GLY A 109 -6.92 16.14 -0.54
N SER A 110 -6.39 15.68 0.61
CA SER A 110 -6.46 16.40 1.90
C SER A 110 -5.09 16.85 2.41
N ALA A 111 -4.02 16.17 2.00
CA ALA A 111 -2.63 16.51 2.32
C ALA A 111 -1.77 16.36 1.07
N ASP A 112 -0.58 16.99 1.06
CA ASP A 112 0.36 16.86 -0.06
C ASP A 112 0.75 15.41 -0.26
N TYR A 113 0.60 14.93 -1.50
CA TYR A 113 0.90 13.55 -1.87
C TYR A 113 1.30 13.45 -3.34
N LYS A 114 2.43 12.82 -3.62
CA LYS A 114 3.01 12.71 -4.96
C LYS A 114 3.45 11.29 -5.26
N HIS A 115 2.57 10.51 -5.88
CA HIS A 115 2.80 9.10 -6.18
C HIS A 115 4.10 8.86 -6.94
N ASP A 116 4.23 9.48 -8.12
CA ASP A 116 5.38 9.25 -9.00
C ASP A 116 6.67 9.88 -8.47
N GLU A 117 6.60 11.16 -8.06
CA GLU A 117 7.77 11.91 -7.55
C GLU A 117 8.38 11.24 -6.31
N TRP A 118 7.55 10.67 -5.45
CA TRP A 118 8.00 9.98 -4.24
C TRP A 118 8.24 8.48 -4.44
N GLY A 119 8.12 7.98 -5.66
CA GLY A 119 8.45 6.60 -6.01
C GLY A 119 7.62 5.55 -5.27
N VAL A 120 6.34 5.83 -5.08
CA VAL A 120 5.40 4.89 -4.47
C VAL A 120 5.03 3.82 -5.51
N ASP A 121 5.02 2.55 -5.12
CA ASP A 121 4.66 1.48 -6.04
C ASP A 121 3.15 1.25 -6.12
N VAL A 122 2.43 1.40 -4.99
CA VAL A 122 0.97 1.30 -4.96
C VAL A 122 0.39 2.34 -4.01
N THR A 123 -0.47 3.18 -4.55
CA THR A 123 -1.31 4.10 -3.78
C THR A 123 -2.73 3.59 -3.73
N ILE A 124 -3.33 3.56 -2.56
CA ILE A 124 -4.71 3.10 -2.37
C ILE A 124 -5.54 4.24 -1.80
N THR A 125 -6.68 4.55 -2.45
CA THR A 125 -7.62 5.55 -1.93
C THR A 125 -9.07 5.16 -2.19
N GLY A 126 -9.99 5.90 -1.60
CA GLY A 126 -11.44 5.76 -1.77
C GLY A 126 -12.09 7.07 -2.20
N SER A 127 -13.21 6.96 -2.88
CA SER A 127 -13.94 8.12 -3.45
C SER A 127 -14.47 9.09 -2.41
N GLN A 128 -14.91 8.61 -1.26
CA GLN A 128 -15.70 9.35 -0.26
C GLN A 128 -14.89 10.17 0.76
N LYS A 129 -13.61 10.39 0.53
CA LYS A 129 -12.72 11.18 1.39
C LYS A 129 -12.29 12.47 0.69
N GLY A 130 -11.01 12.74 0.58
CA GLY A 130 -10.52 13.97 -0.06
C GLY A 130 -10.93 14.17 -1.52
N LEU A 131 -11.34 13.11 -2.21
CA LEU A 131 -11.90 13.22 -3.57
C LEU A 131 -13.35 13.72 -3.61
N MET A 132 -14.01 13.86 -2.46
CA MET A 132 -15.35 14.47 -2.31
C MET A 132 -16.45 13.83 -3.19
N LEU A 133 -16.36 12.54 -3.44
CA LEU A 133 -17.34 11.76 -4.18
C LEU A 133 -18.18 10.89 -3.22
N PRO A 134 -19.34 10.37 -3.65
CA PRO A 134 -20.04 9.33 -2.90
C PRO A 134 -19.16 8.10 -2.65
N PRO A 135 -19.42 7.32 -1.57
CA PRO A 135 -18.74 6.04 -1.38
C PRO A 135 -19.14 5.04 -2.48
N GLY A 136 -18.21 4.15 -2.83
CA GLY A 136 -18.47 3.07 -3.80
C GLY A 136 -17.26 2.74 -4.69
N LEU A 137 -16.35 3.69 -4.89
CA LEU A 137 -15.16 3.48 -5.72
C LEU A 137 -13.89 3.40 -4.88
N GLY A 138 -13.04 2.43 -5.23
CA GLY A 138 -11.67 2.33 -4.75
C GLY A 138 -10.70 2.54 -5.90
N PHE A 139 -9.69 3.36 -5.70
CA PHE A 139 -8.68 3.65 -6.72
C PHE A 139 -7.32 3.10 -6.30
N ASN A 140 -6.59 2.56 -7.29
CA ASN A 140 -5.21 2.16 -7.13
C ASN A 140 -4.37 2.85 -8.22
N ALA A 141 -3.40 3.68 -7.83
CA ALA A 141 -2.33 4.08 -8.72
C ALA A 141 -1.17 3.09 -8.55
N VAL A 142 -0.61 2.59 -9.65
CA VAL A 142 0.35 1.49 -9.63
C VAL A 142 1.55 1.78 -10.51
N SER A 143 2.76 1.53 -10.00
CA SER A 143 4.00 1.64 -10.76
C SER A 143 4.18 0.45 -11.72
N GLU A 144 5.05 0.61 -12.72
CA GLU A 144 5.44 -0.51 -13.59
C GLU A 144 6.02 -1.69 -12.80
N LYS A 145 6.74 -1.42 -11.72
CA LYS A 145 7.28 -2.42 -10.79
C LYS A 145 6.15 -3.22 -10.11
N ALA A 146 5.09 -2.54 -9.67
CA ALA A 146 3.92 -3.20 -9.08
C ALA A 146 3.15 -4.02 -10.12
N VAL A 147 2.99 -3.52 -11.35
CA VAL A 147 2.40 -4.26 -12.47
C VAL A 147 3.23 -5.49 -12.81
N ALA A 148 4.56 -5.39 -12.81
CA ALA A 148 5.42 -6.54 -13.04
C ALA A 148 5.26 -7.60 -11.93
N ALA A 149 5.20 -7.18 -10.66
CA ALA A 149 4.97 -8.08 -9.53
C ALA A 149 3.61 -8.78 -9.63
N SER A 150 2.58 -8.11 -10.14
CA SER A 150 1.24 -8.69 -10.27
C SER A 150 1.17 -9.91 -11.19
N LYS A 151 2.09 -10.05 -12.13
CA LYS A 151 2.17 -11.20 -13.04
C LYS A 151 2.56 -12.50 -12.34
N SER A 152 3.27 -12.41 -11.21
CA SER A 152 3.75 -13.56 -10.43
C SER A 152 3.03 -13.75 -9.10
N ALA A 153 2.19 -12.82 -8.69
CA ALA A 153 1.41 -12.88 -7.45
C ALA A 153 0.41 -14.04 -7.48
N LYS A 154 0.30 -14.76 -6.35
CA LYS A 154 -0.49 -16.00 -6.23
C LYS A 154 -1.67 -15.93 -5.26
N LEU A 155 -1.90 -14.81 -4.60
CA LEU A 155 -3.12 -14.63 -3.83
C LEU A 155 -4.33 -14.67 -4.76
N SER A 156 -5.39 -15.32 -4.31
CA SER A 156 -6.64 -15.44 -5.10
C SER A 156 -7.24 -14.06 -5.35
N ARG A 157 -7.55 -13.76 -6.58
CA ARG A 157 -8.18 -12.52 -7.01
C ARG A 157 -9.18 -12.82 -8.13
N SER A 158 -10.20 -11.99 -8.26
CA SER A 158 -11.20 -12.07 -9.30
C SER A 158 -11.66 -10.65 -9.65
N TYR A 159 -12.66 -10.13 -8.94
CA TYR A 159 -13.16 -8.76 -9.14
C TYR A 159 -12.06 -7.69 -9.09
N TRP A 160 -11.06 -7.85 -8.24
CA TRP A 160 -9.96 -6.88 -8.05
C TRP A 160 -8.73 -7.13 -8.93
N ASP A 161 -8.83 -7.99 -9.94
CA ASP A 161 -7.68 -8.30 -10.81
C ASP A 161 -7.29 -7.09 -11.67
N TRP A 162 -6.09 -6.58 -11.45
CA TRP A 162 -5.56 -5.46 -12.23
C TRP A 162 -5.37 -5.78 -13.70
N ALA A 163 -5.09 -7.03 -14.07
CA ALA A 163 -4.93 -7.42 -15.46
C ALA A 163 -6.21 -7.15 -16.26
N SER A 164 -7.36 -7.49 -15.68
CA SER A 164 -8.67 -7.22 -16.27
C SER A 164 -8.96 -5.71 -16.37
N GLN A 165 -8.63 -4.94 -15.33
CA GLN A 165 -8.80 -3.49 -15.34
C GLN A 165 -7.91 -2.82 -16.39
N LEU A 166 -6.63 -3.15 -16.43
CA LEU A 166 -5.66 -2.58 -17.35
C LEU A 166 -6.00 -2.90 -18.82
N ALA A 167 -6.54 -4.09 -19.11
CA ALA A 167 -6.98 -4.46 -20.45
C ALA A 167 -8.17 -3.62 -20.94
N ASN A 168 -9.02 -3.14 -20.03
CA ASN A 168 -10.20 -2.37 -20.37
C ASN A 168 -9.98 -0.85 -20.35
N ASN A 169 -9.04 -0.37 -19.55
CA ASN A 169 -8.75 1.07 -19.41
C ASN A 169 -8.61 1.84 -20.75
N PRO A 170 -7.88 1.31 -21.77
CA PRO A 170 -7.73 2.04 -23.03
C PRO A 170 -9.04 2.30 -23.79
N THR A 171 -10.07 1.50 -23.53
CA THR A 171 -11.39 1.63 -24.15
C THR A 171 -12.37 2.43 -23.32
N GLY A 172 -11.97 2.83 -22.08
CA GLY A 172 -12.85 3.49 -21.12
C GLY A 172 -13.93 2.57 -20.52
N ASN A 173 -13.81 1.26 -20.76
CA ASN A 173 -14.73 0.27 -20.19
C ASN A 173 -14.22 -0.29 -18.86
N PHE A 174 -15.15 -0.85 -18.09
CA PHE A 174 -14.84 -1.61 -16.87
C PHE A 174 -15.17 -3.09 -17.12
N PRO A 175 -14.40 -4.02 -16.57
CA PRO A 175 -14.70 -5.46 -16.67
C PRO A 175 -15.97 -5.86 -15.92
N TYR A 176 -16.43 -5.02 -15.00
CA TYR A 176 -17.65 -5.18 -14.20
C TYR A 176 -18.41 -3.87 -14.15
N THR A 177 -19.71 -3.92 -13.82
CA THR A 177 -20.51 -2.71 -13.62
C THR A 177 -19.92 -1.87 -12.47
N PRO A 178 -19.51 -0.62 -12.72
CA PRO A 178 -19.00 0.24 -11.66
C PRO A 178 -20.12 0.67 -10.72
N ALA A 179 -19.75 1.01 -9.48
CA ALA A 179 -20.65 1.71 -8.55
C ALA A 179 -20.83 3.15 -9.04
N THR A 180 -22.03 3.55 -9.35
CA THR A 180 -22.42 4.88 -9.85
C THR A 180 -23.22 5.64 -8.82
#